data_cdfd203525ccd7951bc922dace1b3682
#
_entry.id   cdfd203525ccd7951bc922dace1b3682
#
_cell.length_a   1.000
_cell.length_b   1.000
_cell.length_c   1.000
_cell.angle_alpha   90.00
_cell.angle_beta   90.00
_cell.angle_gamma   90.00
#
_symmetry.space_group_name_H-M   'P 1'
#
loop_
_entity.id
_entity.type
_entity.pdbx_description
1 polymer ?
#
loop_
_entity_poly.entity_id
_entity_poly.type
_entity_poly.pdbx_seq_one_letter_code
_entity_poly.pdbx_strand_id
1 'polypeptide(L)'
;TARGTVFGLSLDTHKRHVARAVLQGIAMRLVDILNGIKKDTGIKVTTIKTDGGVSRSDLLLQCIADLSDHSVARSGEHEVAGMGAAYLAGMSAGIWKSFDEIAKLEKRYDLFEPRMDLEKREKIKKRWKKALKAALSVSTVSRKK
;
A
#
# COMPACT_ATOMS: atom_id res chain seq x y z
N THR A 1 13.63 14.10 10.83
CA THR A 1 13.25 12.98 9.94
C THR A 1 13.62 11.66 10.59
N ALA A 2 12.68 10.73 10.74
CA ALA A 2 12.97 9.42 11.32
C ALA A 2 13.88 8.61 10.39
N ARG A 3 14.82 7.86 10.97
CA ARG A 3 15.63 6.89 10.24
C ARG A 3 14.93 5.54 10.19
N GLY A 4 15.26 4.71 9.18
CA GLY A 4 14.80 3.33 9.14
C GLY A 4 15.25 2.57 10.38
N THR A 5 14.32 1.80 10.97
CA THR A 5 14.59 1.08 12.23
C THR A 5 13.93 -0.29 12.17
N VAL A 6 14.60 -1.29 12.72
CA VAL A 6 14.08 -2.64 12.88
C VAL A 6 14.03 -2.97 14.37
N PHE A 7 12.89 -3.42 14.86
CA PHE A 7 12.67 -3.74 16.26
C PHE A 7 12.43 -5.24 16.48
N GLY A 8 12.88 -5.75 17.62
CA GLY A 8 12.58 -7.11 18.07
C GLY A 8 13.43 -8.20 17.44
N LEU A 9 14.65 -7.86 17.02
CA LEU A 9 15.64 -8.86 16.61
C LEU A 9 16.05 -9.73 17.80
N SER A 10 16.20 -11.03 17.55
CA SER A 10 16.67 -12.04 18.50
C SER A 10 17.65 -12.98 17.80
N LEU A 11 18.24 -13.90 18.54
CA LEU A 11 19.14 -14.93 17.98
C LEU A 11 18.42 -15.83 16.95
N ASP A 12 17.11 -15.99 17.06
CA ASP A 12 16.29 -16.79 16.12
C ASP A 12 15.80 -15.98 14.91
N THR A 13 16.27 -14.72 14.77
CA THR A 13 15.85 -13.88 13.65
C THR A 13 16.61 -14.27 12.38
N HIS A 14 15.88 -14.73 11.38
CA HIS A 14 16.37 -15.06 10.05
C HIS A 14 16.06 -13.98 9.02
N LYS A 15 16.78 -13.98 7.88
CA LYS A 15 16.57 -13.04 6.75
C LYS A 15 15.11 -12.97 6.29
N ARG A 16 14.37 -14.10 6.31
CA ARG A 16 12.94 -14.16 5.97
C ARG A 16 12.06 -13.33 6.92
N HIS A 17 12.43 -13.25 8.20
CA HIS A 17 11.70 -12.45 9.19
C HIS A 17 11.89 -10.95 8.92
N VAL A 18 13.12 -10.56 8.56
CA VAL A 18 13.44 -9.16 8.20
C VAL A 18 12.71 -8.77 6.92
N ALA A 19 12.78 -9.59 5.86
CA ALA A 19 12.07 -9.33 4.60
C ALA A 19 10.55 -9.17 4.83
N ARG A 20 9.94 -10.06 5.61
CA ARG A 20 8.53 -9.95 5.97
C ARG A 20 8.22 -8.67 6.76
N ALA A 21 9.10 -8.29 7.70
CA ALA A 21 8.92 -7.06 8.48
C ALA A 21 8.94 -5.81 7.60
N VAL A 22 9.79 -5.78 6.56
CA VAL A 22 9.82 -4.68 5.57
C VAL A 22 8.50 -4.59 4.83
N LEU A 23 7.98 -5.70 4.28
CA LEU A 23 6.69 -5.72 3.57
C LEU A 23 5.53 -5.30 4.48
N GLN A 24 5.50 -5.79 5.72
CA GLN A 24 4.51 -5.38 6.70
C GLN A 24 4.62 -3.89 7.05
N GLY A 25 5.83 -3.35 7.13
CA GLY A 25 6.08 -1.93 7.36
C GLY A 25 5.52 -1.05 6.23
N ILE A 26 5.72 -1.45 4.97
CA ILE A 26 5.14 -0.78 3.80
C ILE A 26 3.60 -0.80 3.89
N ALA A 27 3.02 -1.98 4.13
CA ALA A 27 1.58 -2.14 4.24
C ALA A 27 1.00 -1.31 5.41
N MET A 28 1.65 -1.30 6.58
CA MET A 28 1.22 -0.51 7.73
C MET A 28 1.31 1.00 7.47
N ARG A 29 2.30 1.47 6.71
CA ARG A 29 2.37 2.87 6.31
C ARG A 29 1.21 3.27 5.42
N LEU A 30 0.80 2.39 4.50
CA LEU A 30 -0.39 2.61 3.68
C LEU A 30 -1.66 2.67 4.55
N VAL A 31 -1.79 1.78 5.55
CA VAL A 31 -2.90 1.83 6.53
C VAL A 31 -2.97 3.17 7.25
N ASP A 32 -1.82 3.73 7.67
CA ASP A 32 -1.78 5.06 8.30
C ASP A 32 -2.29 6.14 7.34
N ILE A 33 -1.90 6.09 6.05
CA ILE A 33 -2.36 7.03 5.02
C ILE A 33 -3.88 6.92 4.80
N LEU A 34 -4.41 5.70 4.67
CA LEU A 34 -5.84 5.46 4.49
C LEU A 34 -6.66 5.98 5.69
N ASN A 35 -6.15 5.78 6.91
CA ASN A 35 -6.78 6.32 8.11
C ASN A 35 -6.76 7.86 8.12
N GLY A 36 -5.68 8.48 7.64
CA GLY A 36 -5.58 9.93 7.47
C GLY A 36 -6.64 10.44 6.47
N ILE A 37 -6.70 9.85 5.28
CA ILE A 37 -7.70 10.19 4.25
C ILE A 37 -9.11 10.11 4.82
N LYS A 38 -9.44 8.99 5.47
CA LYS A 38 -10.76 8.80 6.08
C LYS A 38 -11.07 9.87 7.13
N LYS A 39 -10.09 10.23 7.97
CA LYS A 39 -10.25 11.26 9.01
C LYS A 39 -10.48 12.64 8.41
N ASP A 40 -9.71 13.00 7.37
CA ASP A 40 -9.70 14.36 6.83
C ASP A 40 -10.85 14.60 5.83
N THR A 41 -11.29 13.56 5.10
CA THR A 41 -12.30 13.69 4.03
C THR A 41 -13.63 13.02 4.34
N GLY A 42 -13.69 12.13 5.34
CA GLY A 42 -14.85 11.25 5.57
C GLY A 42 -15.05 10.16 4.52
N ILE A 43 -14.25 10.13 3.46
CA ILE A 43 -14.39 9.16 2.37
C ILE A 43 -14.08 7.75 2.86
N LYS A 44 -14.99 6.83 2.57
CA LYS A 44 -14.81 5.41 2.89
C LYS A 44 -14.21 4.71 1.67
N VAL A 45 -12.93 4.39 1.74
CA VAL A 45 -12.26 3.58 0.70
C VAL A 45 -12.82 2.16 0.77
N THR A 46 -13.18 1.59 -0.36
CA THR A 46 -13.65 0.19 -0.47
C THR A 46 -12.59 -0.70 -1.12
N THR A 47 -11.90 -0.18 -2.12
CA THR A 47 -10.91 -0.94 -2.89
C THR A 47 -9.67 -0.08 -3.13
N ILE A 48 -8.51 -0.68 -2.96
CA ILE A 48 -7.21 -0.06 -3.25
C ILE A 48 -6.76 -0.55 -4.61
N LYS A 49 -6.68 0.34 -5.60
CA LYS A 49 -6.13 0.00 -6.91
C LYS A 49 -4.62 0.20 -6.91
N THR A 50 -3.89 -0.76 -7.47
CA THR A 50 -2.42 -0.75 -7.53
C THR A 50 -1.91 -1.05 -8.92
N ASP A 51 -0.77 -0.45 -9.24
CA ASP A 51 -0.02 -0.66 -10.48
C ASP A 51 1.49 -0.51 -10.25
N GLY A 52 2.27 -0.66 -11.32
CA GLY A 52 3.71 -0.47 -11.33
C GLY A 52 4.51 -1.65 -10.74
N GLY A 53 5.83 -1.50 -10.67
CA GLY A 53 6.76 -2.58 -10.36
C GLY A 53 6.56 -3.24 -9.00
N VAL A 54 6.22 -2.45 -7.97
CA VAL A 54 6.03 -2.95 -6.60
C VAL A 54 4.76 -3.80 -6.47
N SER A 55 3.74 -3.53 -7.30
CA SER A 55 2.48 -4.30 -7.31
C SER A 55 2.65 -5.73 -7.84
N ARG A 56 3.81 -6.09 -8.41
CA ARG A 56 4.11 -7.46 -8.86
C ARG A 56 4.29 -8.45 -7.69
N SER A 57 4.45 -7.97 -6.47
CA SER A 57 4.61 -8.82 -5.28
C SER A 57 3.26 -9.21 -4.70
N ASP A 58 2.77 -10.42 -4.99
CA ASP A 58 1.54 -10.97 -4.42
C ASP A 58 1.57 -10.94 -2.89
N LEU A 59 2.73 -11.24 -2.30
CA LEU A 59 2.91 -11.23 -0.85
C LEU A 59 2.69 -9.82 -0.27
N LEU A 60 3.16 -8.76 -0.96
CA LEU A 60 2.94 -7.39 -0.51
C LEU A 60 1.46 -7.01 -0.64
N LEU A 61 0.82 -7.34 -1.78
CA LEU A 61 -0.58 -7.00 -2.00
C LEU A 61 -1.49 -7.72 -1.00
N GLN A 62 -1.21 -9.00 -0.71
CA GLN A 62 -1.92 -9.72 0.34
C GLN A 62 -1.68 -9.11 1.73
N CYS A 63 -0.45 -8.69 2.05
CA CYS A 63 -0.18 -7.96 3.30
C CYS A 63 -0.96 -6.65 3.39
N ILE A 64 -1.08 -5.91 2.29
CA ILE A 64 -1.87 -4.67 2.24
C ILE A 64 -3.34 -4.98 2.49
N ALA A 65 -3.92 -5.95 1.78
CA ALA A 65 -5.31 -6.35 1.96
C ALA A 65 -5.58 -6.77 3.41
N ASP A 66 -4.75 -7.67 3.95
CA ASP A 66 -4.88 -8.20 5.31
C ASP A 66 -4.81 -7.12 6.40
N LEU A 67 -3.90 -6.15 6.28
CA LEU A 67 -3.66 -5.14 7.31
C LEU A 67 -4.58 -3.92 7.18
N SER A 68 -4.98 -3.56 5.96
CA SER A 68 -5.90 -2.45 5.71
C SER A 68 -7.37 -2.82 5.90
N ASP A 69 -7.72 -4.11 5.78
CA ASP A 69 -9.09 -4.61 5.72
C ASP A 69 -9.85 -4.12 4.48
N HIS A 70 -9.13 -4.01 3.36
CA HIS A 70 -9.69 -3.56 2.09
C HIS A 70 -9.27 -4.51 0.99
N SER A 71 -10.13 -4.70 -0.01
CA SER A 71 -9.76 -5.40 -1.24
C SER A 71 -8.68 -4.60 -1.97
N VAL A 72 -7.67 -5.30 -2.50
CA VAL A 72 -6.62 -4.70 -3.33
C VAL A 72 -6.75 -5.24 -4.74
N ALA A 73 -6.87 -4.35 -5.71
CA ALA A 73 -7.02 -4.66 -7.12
C ALA A 73 -5.74 -4.28 -7.87
N ARG A 74 -4.96 -5.26 -8.31
CA ARG A 74 -3.81 -5.05 -9.18
C ARG A 74 -4.26 -4.92 -10.62
N SER A 75 -3.85 -3.85 -11.32
CA SER A 75 -4.07 -3.72 -12.76
C SER A 75 -3.37 -4.86 -13.50
N GLY A 76 -4.06 -5.49 -14.44
CA GLY A 76 -3.47 -6.44 -15.38
C GLY A 76 -2.51 -5.77 -16.37
N GLU A 77 -2.60 -4.45 -16.49
CA GLU A 77 -1.72 -3.65 -17.33
C GLU A 77 -0.46 -3.25 -16.54
N HIS A 78 0.71 -3.53 -17.13
CA HIS A 78 2.00 -3.24 -16.49
C HIS A 78 2.43 -1.78 -16.63
N GLU A 79 1.95 -1.08 -17.66
CA GLU A 79 2.38 0.26 -18.04
C GLU A 79 1.19 1.24 -18.02
N VAL A 80 0.56 1.40 -16.86
CA VAL A 80 -0.64 2.26 -16.72
C VAL A 80 -0.37 3.71 -17.09
N ALA A 81 0.85 4.21 -16.82
CA ALA A 81 1.23 5.58 -17.22
C ALA A 81 1.33 5.71 -18.74
N GLY A 82 1.92 4.72 -19.44
CA GLY A 82 1.95 4.65 -20.90
C GLY A 82 0.56 4.55 -21.52
N MET A 83 -0.31 3.75 -20.92
CA MET A 83 -1.72 3.66 -21.31
C MET A 83 -2.43 5.01 -21.18
N GLY A 84 -2.21 5.73 -20.08
CA GLY A 84 -2.76 7.08 -19.90
C GLY A 84 -2.34 8.04 -21.01
N ALA A 85 -1.07 8.04 -21.37
CA ALA A 85 -0.56 8.85 -22.48
C ALA A 85 -1.18 8.44 -23.84
N ALA A 86 -1.32 7.13 -24.09
CA ALA A 86 -1.96 6.62 -25.30
C ALA A 86 -3.44 7.02 -25.39
N TYR A 87 -4.17 7.00 -24.28
CA TYR A 87 -5.56 7.47 -24.23
C TYR A 87 -5.69 8.95 -24.55
N LEU A 88 -4.82 9.79 -23.99
CA LEU A 88 -4.82 11.23 -24.30
C LEU A 88 -4.49 11.50 -25.77
N ALA A 89 -3.49 10.80 -26.33
CA ALA A 89 -3.15 10.88 -27.75
C ALA A 89 -4.32 10.44 -28.65
N GLY A 90 -4.96 9.32 -28.30
CA GLY A 90 -6.13 8.82 -29.02
C GLY A 90 -7.34 9.75 -28.97
N MET A 91 -7.56 10.41 -27.83
CA MET A 91 -8.60 11.46 -27.75
C MET A 91 -8.25 12.65 -28.66
N SER A 92 -7.00 13.09 -28.66
CA SER A 92 -6.55 14.17 -29.56
C SER A 92 -6.68 13.80 -31.04
N ALA A 93 -6.46 12.53 -31.38
CA ALA A 93 -6.64 11.99 -32.73
C ALA A 93 -8.11 11.65 -33.10
N GLY A 94 -9.05 11.83 -32.17
CA GLY A 94 -10.48 11.56 -32.40
C GLY A 94 -10.87 10.08 -32.33
N ILE A 95 -9.99 9.20 -31.82
CA ILE A 95 -10.28 7.76 -31.62
C ILE A 95 -11.35 7.60 -30.53
N TRP A 96 -11.20 8.32 -29.41
CA TRP A 96 -12.18 8.40 -28.33
C TRP A 96 -12.70 9.83 -28.19
N LYS A 97 -14.01 9.98 -28.04
CA LYS A 97 -14.69 11.28 -27.95
C LYS A 97 -14.72 11.83 -26.53
N SER A 98 -14.54 10.97 -25.51
CA SER A 98 -14.62 11.35 -24.11
C SER A 98 -13.88 10.39 -23.19
N PHE A 99 -13.59 10.84 -21.96
CA PHE A 99 -13.09 9.96 -20.90
C PHE A 99 -14.08 8.85 -20.53
N ASP A 100 -15.38 9.05 -20.72
CA ASP A 100 -16.40 8.04 -20.45
C ASP A 100 -16.30 6.86 -21.42
N GLU A 101 -15.92 7.08 -22.67
CA GLU A 101 -15.65 5.99 -23.62
C GLU A 101 -14.43 5.16 -23.16
N ILE A 102 -13.36 5.82 -22.72
CA ILE A 102 -12.17 5.16 -22.18
C ILE A 102 -12.48 4.41 -20.88
N ALA A 103 -13.35 4.97 -20.03
CA ALA A 103 -13.73 4.35 -18.77
C ALA A 103 -14.52 3.04 -18.97
N LYS A 104 -15.20 2.88 -20.11
CA LYS A 104 -15.95 1.67 -20.50
C LYS A 104 -15.06 0.56 -21.07
N LEU A 105 -13.80 0.85 -21.40
CA LEU A 105 -12.88 -0.17 -21.86
C LEU A 105 -12.71 -1.23 -20.77
N GLU A 106 -12.72 -2.49 -21.17
CA GLU A 106 -12.56 -3.61 -20.25
C GLU A 106 -11.16 -3.54 -19.60
N LYS A 107 -11.14 -3.58 -18.26
CA LYS A 107 -9.92 -3.60 -17.47
C LYS A 107 -9.87 -4.88 -16.66
N ARG A 108 -8.76 -5.59 -16.76
CA ARG A 108 -8.52 -6.80 -15.95
C ARG A 108 -7.85 -6.41 -14.65
N TYR A 109 -8.30 -7.02 -13.55
CA TYR A 109 -7.73 -6.85 -12.23
C TYR A 109 -7.55 -8.20 -11.55
N ASP A 110 -6.39 -8.39 -10.93
CA ASP A 110 -6.19 -9.46 -9.95
C ASP A 110 -6.62 -8.94 -8.59
N LEU A 111 -7.49 -9.67 -7.90
CA LEU A 111 -8.04 -9.26 -6.61
C LEU A 111 -7.37 -10.00 -5.46
N PHE A 112 -7.00 -9.25 -4.43
CA PHE A 112 -6.48 -9.75 -3.16
C PHE A 112 -7.46 -9.32 -2.06
N GLU A 113 -8.16 -10.30 -1.50
CA GLU A 113 -9.13 -10.09 -0.43
C GLU A 113 -8.47 -10.28 0.94
N PRO A 114 -8.92 -9.54 1.99
CA PRO A 114 -8.44 -9.74 3.35
C PRO A 114 -8.70 -11.17 3.83
N ARG A 115 -7.67 -11.82 4.38
CA ARG A 115 -7.72 -13.21 4.91
C ARG A 115 -7.31 -13.29 6.37
N MET A 116 -6.77 -12.19 6.92
CA MET A 116 -6.28 -12.15 8.29
C MET A 116 -7.44 -11.91 9.26
N ASP A 117 -7.49 -12.71 10.33
CA ASP A 117 -8.43 -12.48 11.42
C ASP A 117 -8.19 -11.13 12.12
N LEU A 118 -9.25 -10.62 12.73
CA LEU A 118 -9.24 -9.31 13.38
C LEU A 118 -8.25 -9.23 14.54
N GLU A 119 -8.16 -10.28 15.36
CA GLU A 119 -7.28 -10.29 16.54
C GLU A 119 -5.82 -10.13 16.13
N LYS A 120 -5.37 -10.93 15.15
CA LYS A 120 -4.01 -10.89 14.61
C LYS A 120 -3.70 -9.53 13.97
N ARG A 121 -4.64 -8.98 13.21
CA ARG A 121 -4.52 -7.65 12.59
C ARG A 121 -4.33 -6.58 13.66
N GLU A 122 -5.16 -6.54 14.68
CA GLU A 122 -5.06 -5.54 15.75
C GLU A 122 -3.77 -5.69 16.59
N LYS A 123 -3.29 -6.92 16.79
CA LYS A 123 -1.99 -7.18 17.43
C LYS A 123 -0.83 -6.56 16.64
N ILE A 124 -0.84 -6.72 15.31
CA ILE A 124 0.17 -6.13 14.43
C ILE A 124 0.07 -4.60 14.45
N LYS A 125 -1.12 -4.02 14.36
CA LYS A 125 -1.34 -2.56 14.43
C LYS A 125 -0.85 -1.96 15.75
N LYS A 126 -1.09 -2.64 16.88
CA LYS A 126 -0.58 -2.22 18.19
C LYS A 126 0.95 -2.21 18.25
N ARG A 127 1.59 -3.26 17.72
CA ARG A 127 3.06 -3.34 17.63
C ARG A 127 3.63 -2.24 16.73
N TRP A 128 3.01 -2.00 15.58
CA TRP A 128 3.39 -0.92 14.67
C TRP A 128 3.39 0.45 15.36
N LYS A 129 2.31 0.82 16.04
CA LYS A 129 2.19 2.09 16.77
C LYS A 129 3.30 2.26 17.82
N LYS A 130 3.64 1.19 18.56
CA LYS A 130 4.74 1.20 19.53
C LYS A 130 6.10 1.40 18.85
N ALA A 131 6.38 0.67 17.77
CA ALA A 131 7.62 0.78 17.01
C ALA A 131 7.79 2.16 16.38
N LEU A 132 6.73 2.71 15.79
CA LEU A 132 6.73 4.05 15.21
C LEU A 132 7.04 5.13 16.26
N LYS A 133 6.39 5.06 17.45
CA LYS A 133 6.66 5.97 18.57
C LYS A 133 8.13 5.89 19.01
N ALA A 134 8.69 4.69 19.12
CA ALA A 134 10.09 4.50 19.49
C ALA A 134 11.06 5.04 18.41
N ALA A 135 10.79 4.79 17.12
CA ALA A 135 11.60 5.33 16.04
C ALA A 135 11.61 6.86 15.99
N LEU A 136 10.47 7.49 16.26
CA LEU A 136 10.36 8.95 16.32
C LEU A 136 11.07 9.54 17.53
N SER A 137 11.04 8.91 18.70
CA SER A 137 11.73 9.39 19.91
C SER A 137 13.25 9.42 19.74
N VAL A 138 13.82 8.41 19.10
CA VAL A 138 15.27 8.37 18.80
C VAL A 138 15.68 9.46 17.81
N SER A 139 14.80 9.79 16.85
CA SER A 139 15.09 10.82 15.84
C SER A 139 15.12 12.25 16.40
N THR A 140 14.37 12.53 17.46
CA THR A 140 14.33 13.85 18.10
C THR A 140 15.58 14.14 18.94
N VAL A 141 16.23 13.11 19.47
CA VAL A 141 17.49 13.25 20.23
C VAL A 141 18.65 13.67 19.32
N SER A 142 18.69 13.22 18.07
CA SER A 142 19.75 13.54 17.10
C SER A 142 19.70 14.98 16.55
N ARG A 143 18.65 15.76 16.82
CA ARG A 143 18.52 17.17 16.37
C ARG A 143 19.04 18.19 17.38
N LYS A 144 19.48 17.78 18.57
CA LYS A 144 19.96 18.68 19.64
C LYS A 144 21.51 18.76 19.70
N LYS A 145 22.22 18.32 18.66
CA LYS A 145 23.68 18.51 18.54
C LYS A 145 24.00 19.35 17.32
#